data_b3a5216d845908bb6ba2cb73407b23eb
#
_entry.id   b3a5216d845908bb6ba2cb73407b23eb
#
_cell.length_a   1.000
_cell.length_b   1.000
_cell.length_c   1.000
_cell.angle_alpha   90.00
_cell.angle_beta   90.00
_cell.angle_gamma   90.00
#
_symmetry.space_group_name_H-M   'P 1'
#
loop_
_entity.id
_entity.type
_entity.pdbx_description
1 polymer ?
#
loop_
_entity_poly.entity_id
_entity_poly.type
_entity_poly.pdbx_seq_one_letter_code
_entity_poly.pdbx_strand_id
1 'polypeptide(L)'
;NKHYFRASDIPYFNRYRDLLDDVLRSGDFNPIFDIFRLYRLRAQQNLDYAIAMLDEPIDFTTNKEYLFNRTELPWLSSPEEMQQLWRERVTNDALNLSLADKDWDGIIKVLTKRYKRVLKRINQLDSDDVVETFLNSFTRTLDPHSSYLSPRQSEEYKIQMSLSYQGIGASLKLDDELVAVLNIIP
;
A
#
# COMPACT_ATOMS: atom_id res chain seq x y z
N ASN A 1 -5.70 5.61 -6.81
CA ASN A 1 -4.28 5.26 -6.94
C ASN A 1 -3.98 4.77 -8.37
N LYS A 2 -3.40 5.64 -9.21
CA LYS A 2 -3.15 5.41 -10.65
C LYS A 2 -2.04 4.38 -10.94
N HIS A 3 -1.42 3.80 -9.93
CA HIS A 3 -0.47 2.70 -10.06
C HIS A 3 -1.13 1.31 -9.98
N TYR A 4 -2.39 1.25 -9.57
CA TYR A 4 -3.13 -0.01 -9.44
C TYR A 4 -4.42 -0.01 -10.24
N PHE A 5 -5.20 1.08 -10.20
CA PHE A 5 -6.49 1.18 -10.87
C PHE A 5 -6.36 1.69 -12.30
N ARG A 6 -7.30 1.26 -13.15
CA ARG A 6 -7.45 1.65 -14.56
C ARG A 6 -8.71 2.46 -14.78
N ALA A 7 -8.82 3.09 -15.94
CA ALA A 7 -10.03 3.83 -16.35
C ALA A 7 -11.31 2.97 -16.25
N SER A 8 -11.20 1.68 -16.59
CA SER A 8 -12.32 0.73 -16.48
C SER A 8 -12.81 0.47 -15.05
N ASP A 9 -12.02 0.80 -14.03
CA ASP A 9 -12.40 0.63 -12.63
C ASP A 9 -13.21 1.84 -12.11
N ILE A 10 -13.14 3.00 -12.78
CA ILE A 10 -13.80 4.24 -12.34
C ILE A 10 -15.34 4.13 -12.32
N PRO A 11 -16.00 3.55 -13.35
CA PRO A 11 -17.45 3.33 -13.28
C PRO A 11 -17.88 2.44 -12.09
N TYR A 12 -17.02 1.49 -11.70
CA TYR A 12 -17.27 0.66 -10.52
C TYR A 12 -17.29 1.50 -9.22
N PHE A 13 -16.42 2.49 -9.09
CA PHE A 13 -16.39 3.39 -7.93
C PHE A 13 -17.55 4.39 -7.96
N ASN A 14 -17.88 4.91 -9.15
CA ASN A 14 -18.92 5.91 -9.31
C ASN A 14 -20.30 5.45 -8.83
N ARG A 15 -20.59 4.15 -8.81
CA ARG A 15 -21.85 3.62 -8.26
C ARG A 15 -22.01 3.85 -6.75
N TYR A 16 -20.92 4.09 -6.04
CA TYR A 16 -20.94 4.38 -4.60
C TYR A 16 -20.85 5.86 -4.28
N ARG A 17 -20.71 6.72 -5.30
CA ARG A 17 -20.44 8.16 -5.14
C ARG A 17 -21.47 8.84 -4.24
N ASP A 18 -22.74 8.54 -4.44
CA ASP A 18 -23.85 9.17 -3.74
C ASP A 18 -24.31 8.36 -2.50
N LEU A 19 -23.56 7.32 -2.14
CA LEU A 19 -23.84 6.44 -0.99
C LEU A 19 -22.84 6.63 0.16
N LEU A 20 -21.74 7.36 -0.04
CA LEU A 20 -20.66 7.42 0.94
C LEU A 20 -21.04 8.14 2.24
N ASP A 21 -21.95 9.12 2.17
CA ASP A 21 -22.49 9.78 3.37
C ASP A 21 -23.48 8.88 4.12
N ASP A 22 -24.26 8.04 3.41
CA ASP A 22 -25.13 7.06 4.03
C ASP A 22 -24.35 5.93 4.71
N VAL A 23 -23.20 5.52 4.15
CA VAL A 23 -22.26 4.58 4.80
C VAL A 23 -21.88 5.07 6.19
N LEU A 24 -21.56 6.36 6.34
CA LEU A 24 -21.20 6.96 7.63
C LEU A 24 -22.35 7.01 8.62
N ARG A 25 -23.57 7.25 8.14
CA ARG A 25 -24.78 7.32 8.98
C ARG A 25 -25.30 5.98 9.43
N SER A 26 -25.26 5.02 8.52
CA SER A 26 -25.78 3.66 8.76
C SER A 26 -24.78 2.74 9.45
N GLY A 27 -23.48 3.00 9.29
CA GLY A 27 -22.41 2.08 9.68
C GLY A 27 -22.29 0.86 8.76
N ASP A 28 -22.98 0.86 7.61
CA ASP A 28 -22.84 -0.21 6.61
C ASP A 28 -21.64 0.06 5.69
N PHE A 29 -20.51 -0.52 6.03
CA PHE A 29 -19.24 -0.38 5.29
C PHE A 29 -19.10 -1.36 4.10
N ASN A 30 -20.12 -2.13 3.73
CA ASN A 30 -20.04 -3.05 2.59
C ASN A 30 -19.57 -2.39 1.29
N PRO A 31 -20.01 -1.16 0.92
CA PRO A 31 -19.48 -0.45 -0.25
C PRO A 31 -17.95 -0.24 -0.21
N ILE A 32 -17.42 0.00 0.98
CA ILE A 32 -15.99 0.23 1.18
C ILE A 32 -15.19 -1.06 1.05
N PHE A 33 -15.72 -2.16 1.60
CA PHE A 33 -15.13 -3.49 1.44
C PHE A 33 -15.14 -3.95 -0.03
N ASP A 34 -16.15 -3.59 -0.81
CA ASP A 34 -16.21 -3.86 -2.24
C ASP A 34 -15.11 -3.13 -3.00
N ILE A 35 -14.89 -1.84 -2.72
CA ILE A 35 -13.80 -1.05 -3.30
C ILE A 35 -12.45 -1.66 -2.91
N PHE A 36 -12.30 -2.07 -1.65
CA PHE A 36 -11.06 -2.65 -1.17
C PHE A 36 -10.78 -4.03 -1.78
N ARG A 37 -11.81 -4.85 -2.02
CA ARG A 37 -11.65 -6.12 -2.75
C ARG A 37 -11.10 -5.91 -4.16
N LEU A 38 -11.60 -4.89 -4.88
CA LEU A 38 -11.05 -4.56 -6.19
C LEU A 38 -9.60 -4.08 -6.09
N TYR A 39 -9.27 -3.25 -5.08
CA TYR A 39 -7.88 -2.84 -4.85
C TYR A 39 -6.97 -4.04 -4.60
N ARG A 40 -7.38 -4.98 -3.74
CA ARG A 40 -6.62 -6.20 -3.44
C ARG A 40 -6.38 -7.04 -4.69
N LEU A 41 -7.41 -7.22 -5.52
CA LEU A 41 -7.30 -7.92 -6.80
C LEU A 41 -6.30 -7.24 -7.75
N ARG A 42 -6.39 -5.93 -7.92
CA ARG A 42 -5.47 -5.17 -8.79
C ARG A 42 -4.05 -5.19 -8.26
N ALA A 43 -3.87 -5.08 -6.96
CA ALA A 43 -2.55 -5.15 -6.33
C ALA A 43 -1.92 -6.54 -6.54
N GLN A 44 -2.69 -7.62 -6.36
CA GLN A 44 -2.23 -8.99 -6.63
C GLN A 44 -1.77 -9.12 -8.08
N GLN A 45 -2.62 -8.78 -9.06
CA GLN A 45 -2.31 -8.88 -10.49
C GLN A 45 -1.01 -8.15 -10.85
N ASN A 46 -0.84 -6.93 -10.37
CA ASN A 46 0.30 -6.10 -10.70
C ASN A 46 1.59 -6.57 -10.01
N LEU A 47 1.51 -7.01 -8.76
CA LEU A 47 2.66 -7.50 -8.01
C LEU A 47 3.12 -8.88 -8.50
N ASP A 48 2.19 -9.76 -8.89
CA ASP A 48 2.53 -11.03 -9.53
C ASP A 48 3.24 -10.81 -10.86
N TYR A 49 2.74 -9.87 -11.67
CA TYR A 49 3.42 -9.46 -12.91
C TYR A 49 4.83 -8.92 -12.64
N ALA A 50 4.97 -8.05 -11.61
CA ALA A 50 6.26 -7.49 -11.24
C ALA A 50 7.27 -8.57 -10.79
N ILE A 51 6.81 -9.60 -10.08
CA ILE A 51 7.65 -10.73 -9.66
C ILE A 51 8.04 -11.57 -10.87
N ALA A 52 7.10 -11.90 -11.77
CA ALA A 52 7.37 -12.69 -12.97
C ALA A 52 8.38 -12.00 -13.91
N MET A 53 8.42 -10.69 -13.94
CA MET A 53 9.42 -9.94 -14.72
C MET A 53 10.87 -10.16 -14.26
N LEU A 54 11.08 -10.61 -13.04
CA LEU A 54 12.43 -10.86 -12.50
C LEU A 54 13.00 -12.22 -12.91
N ASP A 55 12.21 -13.04 -13.61
CA ASP A 55 12.68 -14.36 -14.11
C ASP A 55 13.74 -14.20 -15.21
N GLU A 56 13.79 -13.05 -15.89
CA GLU A 56 14.77 -12.73 -16.90
C GLU A 56 15.52 -11.43 -16.58
N PRO A 57 16.83 -11.33 -16.92
CA PRO A 57 17.61 -10.11 -16.74
C PRO A 57 17.00 -8.92 -17.51
N ILE A 58 16.97 -7.77 -16.87
CA ILE A 58 16.44 -6.52 -17.45
C ILE A 58 17.56 -5.76 -18.15
N ASP A 59 17.31 -5.35 -19.41
CA ASP A 59 18.21 -4.46 -20.15
C ASP A 59 18.04 -3.01 -19.67
N PHE A 60 19.11 -2.45 -19.10
CA PHE A 60 19.17 -1.08 -18.58
C PHE A 60 19.66 -0.05 -19.63
N THR A 61 20.02 -0.50 -20.86
CA THR A 61 20.56 0.40 -21.89
C THR A 61 19.47 1.20 -22.62
N THR A 62 18.20 0.97 -22.28
CA THR A 62 17.07 1.65 -22.90
C THR A 62 16.86 3.03 -22.28
N ASN A 63 16.81 4.10 -23.10
CA ASN A 63 16.47 5.46 -22.66
C ASN A 63 14.98 5.60 -22.32
N LYS A 64 14.50 4.83 -21.32
CA LYS A 64 13.13 4.91 -20.82
C LYS A 64 13.11 5.68 -19.52
N GLU A 65 12.14 6.56 -19.38
CA GLU A 65 11.90 7.32 -18.17
C GLU A 65 10.80 6.65 -17.33
N TYR A 66 10.96 6.66 -16.01
CA TYR A 66 9.90 6.25 -15.08
C TYR A 66 9.37 7.48 -14.34
N LEU A 67 8.08 7.74 -14.50
CA LEU A 67 7.42 8.86 -13.85
C LEU A 67 6.77 8.43 -12.54
N PHE A 68 7.36 8.85 -11.41
CA PHE A 68 6.86 8.52 -10.06
C PHE A 68 5.52 9.17 -9.74
N ASN A 69 5.36 10.46 -10.08
CA ASN A 69 4.13 11.19 -9.82
C ASN A 69 3.20 11.10 -11.03
N ARG A 70 2.10 10.38 -10.86
CA ARG A 70 1.06 10.20 -11.88
C ARG A 70 -0.24 10.94 -11.55
N THR A 71 -0.22 11.87 -10.61
CA THR A 71 -1.44 12.55 -10.13
C THR A 71 -2.17 13.26 -11.27
N GLU A 72 -1.42 13.99 -12.12
CA GLU A 72 -1.97 14.77 -13.22
C GLU A 72 -2.13 13.99 -14.55
N LEU A 73 -1.62 12.74 -14.59
CA LEU A 73 -1.74 11.93 -15.79
C LEU A 73 -3.15 11.32 -15.92
N PRO A 74 -3.61 11.00 -17.14
CA PRO A 74 -4.84 10.25 -17.31
C PRO A 74 -4.76 8.85 -16.67
N TRP A 75 -5.93 8.27 -16.41
CA TRP A 75 -6.02 6.86 -16.04
C TRP A 75 -5.60 5.98 -17.21
N LEU A 76 -4.86 4.92 -16.93
CA LEU A 76 -4.49 3.93 -17.93
C LEU A 76 -5.74 3.20 -18.43
N SER A 77 -5.83 3.00 -19.73
CA SER A 77 -7.05 2.50 -20.39
C SER A 77 -7.08 0.98 -20.45
N SER A 78 -5.91 0.34 -20.55
CA SER A 78 -5.83 -1.09 -20.81
C SER A 78 -4.94 -1.85 -19.78
N PRO A 79 -5.09 -3.18 -19.72
CA PRO A 79 -4.17 -4.03 -18.96
C PRO A 79 -2.72 -3.90 -19.43
N GLU A 80 -2.51 -3.78 -20.75
CA GLU A 80 -1.17 -3.69 -21.38
C GLU A 80 -0.46 -2.41 -20.96
N GLU A 81 -1.16 -1.27 -20.93
CA GLU A 81 -0.64 0.00 -20.41
C GLU A 81 -0.26 -0.12 -18.91
N MET A 82 -1.05 -0.83 -18.12
CA MET A 82 -0.74 -1.09 -16.72
C MET A 82 0.50 -1.99 -16.58
N GLN A 83 0.60 -3.03 -17.39
CA GLN A 83 1.80 -3.88 -17.43
C GLN A 83 3.03 -3.09 -17.85
N GLN A 84 2.90 -2.18 -18.83
CA GLN A 84 4.01 -1.31 -19.25
C GLN A 84 4.47 -0.40 -18.10
N LEU A 85 3.53 0.21 -17.36
CA LEU A 85 3.85 1.01 -16.18
C LEU A 85 4.61 0.19 -15.12
N TRP A 86 4.15 -1.04 -14.85
CA TRP A 86 4.82 -1.90 -13.89
C TRP A 86 6.16 -2.41 -14.38
N ARG A 87 6.32 -2.63 -15.69
CA ARG A 87 7.62 -2.92 -16.30
C ARG A 87 8.61 -1.78 -16.06
N GLU A 88 8.21 -0.55 -16.32
CA GLU A 88 9.05 0.63 -16.08
C GLU A 88 9.42 0.78 -14.60
N ARG A 89 8.47 0.53 -13.71
CA ARG A 89 8.71 0.53 -12.26
C ARG A 89 9.72 -0.52 -11.83
N VAL A 90 9.54 -1.77 -12.27
CA VAL A 90 10.46 -2.88 -11.93
C VAL A 90 11.84 -2.60 -12.49
N THR A 91 11.92 -2.10 -13.74
CA THR A 91 13.20 -1.70 -14.35
C THR A 91 13.90 -0.63 -13.53
N ASN A 92 13.18 0.41 -13.10
CA ASN A 92 13.73 1.47 -12.26
C ASN A 92 14.17 0.95 -10.88
N ASP A 93 13.38 0.10 -10.24
CA ASP A 93 13.72 -0.52 -8.94
C ASP A 93 14.98 -1.40 -9.08
N ALA A 94 15.10 -2.18 -10.15
CA ALA A 94 16.25 -3.03 -10.45
C ALA A 94 17.50 -2.20 -10.79
N LEU A 95 17.35 -1.16 -11.60
CA LEU A 95 18.45 -0.24 -11.94
C LEU A 95 19.04 0.40 -10.69
N ASN A 96 18.22 0.89 -9.76
CA ASN A 96 18.70 1.48 -8.51
C ASN A 96 19.50 0.48 -7.66
N LEU A 97 19.16 -0.80 -7.68
CA LEU A 97 19.91 -1.84 -6.97
C LEU A 97 21.21 -2.18 -7.71
N SER A 98 21.20 -2.20 -9.04
CA SER A 98 22.40 -2.40 -9.86
C SER A 98 23.41 -1.27 -9.68
N LEU A 99 22.95 -0.01 -9.61
CA LEU A 99 23.79 1.15 -9.31
C LEU A 99 24.35 1.12 -7.87
N ALA A 100 23.76 0.32 -6.98
CA ALA A 100 24.26 0.03 -5.65
C ALA A 100 25.09 -1.27 -5.60
N ASP A 101 25.74 -1.63 -6.72
CA ASP A 101 26.64 -2.77 -6.89
C ASP A 101 26.05 -4.14 -6.55
N LYS A 102 24.71 -4.30 -6.71
CA LYS A 102 24.09 -5.61 -6.57
C LYS A 102 24.10 -6.37 -7.91
N ASP A 103 24.52 -7.63 -7.85
CA ASP A 103 24.37 -8.56 -8.97
C ASP A 103 22.89 -8.94 -9.20
N TRP A 104 22.61 -9.58 -10.33
CA TRP A 104 21.24 -9.90 -10.71
C TRP A 104 20.54 -10.81 -9.70
N ASP A 105 21.23 -11.82 -9.15
CA ASP A 105 20.67 -12.72 -8.14
C ASP A 105 20.29 -11.96 -6.85
N GLY A 106 21.12 -11.01 -6.44
CA GLY A 106 20.85 -10.10 -5.32
C GLY A 106 19.65 -9.20 -5.60
N ILE A 107 19.51 -8.69 -6.83
CA ILE A 107 18.36 -7.88 -7.27
C ILE A 107 17.07 -8.69 -7.18
N ILE A 108 17.04 -9.89 -7.78
CA ILE A 108 15.89 -10.81 -7.72
C ILE A 108 15.47 -11.05 -6.26
N LYS A 109 16.42 -11.44 -5.42
CA LYS A 109 16.15 -11.72 -4.00
C LYS A 109 15.53 -10.53 -3.27
N VAL A 110 16.08 -9.34 -3.46
CA VAL A 110 15.61 -8.12 -2.79
C VAL A 110 14.23 -7.70 -3.30
N LEU A 111 14.03 -7.65 -4.63
CA LEU A 111 12.76 -7.18 -5.21
C LEU A 111 11.63 -8.18 -4.99
N THR A 112 11.90 -9.48 -5.14
CA THR A 112 10.90 -10.53 -4.82
C THR A 112 10.46 -10.43 -3.37
N LYS A 113 11.41 -10.31 -2.42
CA LYS A 113 11.07 -10.13 -0.98
C LYS A 113 10.27 -8.84 -0.76
N ARG A 114 10.63 -7.73 -1.44
CA ARG A 114 9.93 -6.45 -1.35
C ARG A 114 8.49 -6.56 -1.83
N TYR A 115 8.27 -7.08 -3.04
CA TYR A 115 6.93 -7.19 -3.63
C TYR A 115 6.03 -8.18 -2.88
N LYS A 116 6.57 -9.34 -2.47
CA LYS A 116 5.85 -10.29 -1.60
C LYS A 116 5.46 -9.68 -0.25
N ARG A 117 6.33 -8.85 0.34
CA ARG A 117 6.02 -8.14 1.59
C ARG A 117 4.88 -7.12 1.41
N VAL A 118 4.88 -6.37 0.29
CA VAL A 118 3.77 -5.45 -0.03
C VAL A 118 2.46 -6.21 -0.15
N LEU A 119 2.47 -7.31 -0.89
CA LEU A 119 1.29 -8.16 -1.07
C LEU A 119 0.80 -8.76 0.25
N LYS A 120 1.72 -9.30 1.06
CA LYS A 120 1.41 -9.83 2.40
C LYS A 120 0.74 -8.74 3.25
N ARG A 121 1.27 -7.52 3.27
CA ARG A 121 0.69 -6.40 4.03
C ARG A 121 -0.72 -6.06 3.57
N ILE A 122 -0.96 -5.98 2.25
CA ILE A 122 -2.30 -5.71 1.70
C ILE A 122 -3.29 -6.80 2.09
N ASN A 123 -2.85 -8.06 2.10
CA ASN A 123 -3.70 -9.20 2.44
C ASN A 123 -3.96 -9.35 3.94
N GLN A 124 -3.09 -8.79 4.79
CA GLN A 124 -3.23 -8.79 6.24
C GLN A 124 -4.12 -7.66 6.77
N LEU A 125 -4.47 -6.66 5.94
CA LEU A 125 -5.41 -5.62 6.36
C LEU A 125 -6.77 -6.25 6.67
N ASP A 126 -7.23 -6.03 7.89
CA ASP A 126 -8.54 -6.48 8.35
C ASP A 126 -9.66 -5.45 8.09
N SER A 127 -10.85 -5.73 8.56
CA SER A 127 -12.01 -4.85 8.36
C SER A 127 -11.81 -3.48 9.00
N ASP A 128 -11.21 -3.46 10.20
CA ASP A 128 -11.03 -2.23 10.97
C ASP A 128 -9.99 -1.33 10.30
N ASP A 129 -8.89 -1.91 9.77
CA ASP A 129 -7.88 -1.20 9.00
C ASP A 129 -8.49 -0.56 7.73
N VAL A 130 -9.38 -1.27 7.04
CA VAL A 130 -10.05 -0.80 5.83
C VAL A 130 -11.00 0.35 6.15
N VAL A 131 -11.80 0.22 7.20
CA VAL A 131 -12.71 1.27 7.68
C VAL A 131 -11.93 2.50 8.14
N GLU A 132 -10.84 2.31 8.89
CA GLU A 132 -9.96 3.40 9.32
C GLU A 132 -9.36 4.14 8.12
N THR A 133 -8.87 3.41 7.11
CA THR A 133 -8.33 3.99 5.88
C THR A 133 -9.39 4.83 5.15
N PHE A 134 -10.62 4.35 5.07
CA PHE A 134 -11.73 5.07 4.48
C PHE A 134 -12.05 6.35 5.27
N LEU A 135 -12.25 6.23 6.59
CA LEU A 135 -12.59 7.38 7.45
C LEU A 135 -11.50 8.45 7.40
N ASN A 136 -10.22 8.07 7.40
CA ASN A 136 -9.10 9.00 7.23
C ASN A 136 -9.07 9.64 5.84
N SER A 137 -9.44 8.91 4.80
CA SER A 137 -9.54 9.48 3.45
C SER A 137 -10.70 10.47 3.35
N PHE A 138 -11.83 10.15 3.97
CA PHE A 138 -13.01 11.00 3.99
C PHE A 138 -12.77 12.30 4.79
N THR A 139 -12.23 12.21 6.01
CA THR A 139 -11.96 13.39 6.83
C THR A 139 -11.01 14.37 6.15
N ARG A 140 -9.98 13.86 5.45
CA ARG A 140 -9.03 14.69 4.67
C ARG A 140 -9.66 15.42 3.48
N THR A 141 -10.80 14.95 2.97
CA THR A 141 -11.54 15.70 1.93
C THR A 141 -12.27 16.92 2.50
N LEU A 142 -12.60 16.89 3.79
CA LEU A 142 -13.26 17.98 4.49
C LEU A 142 -12.24 18.98 5.04
N ASP A 143 -11.18 18.47 5.67
CA ASP A 143 -10.07 19.26 6.21
C ASP A 143 -8.78 18.42 6.18
N PRO A 144 -7.70 18.91 5.54
CA PRO A 144 -6.43 18.17 5.42
C PRO A 144 -5.75 17.88 6.77
N HIS A 145 -6.11 18.60 7.83
CA HIS A 145 -5.57 18.42 9.19
C HIS A 145 -6.42 17.48 10.04
N SER A 146 -7.60 17.11 9.56
CA SER A 146 -8.47 16.17 10.28
C SER A 146 -8.05 14.72 10.05
N SER A 147 -8.09 13.93 11.11
CA SER A 147 -7.86 12.50 11.08
C SER A 147 -8.81 11.76 12.01
N TYR A 148 -9.18 10.57 11.61
CA TYR A 148 -9.86 9.61 12.45
C TYR A 148 -8.84 8.76 13.21
N LEU A 149 -9.03 8.62 14.50
CA LEU A 149 -8.27 7.69 15.33
C LEU A 149 -9.18 6.51 15.68
N SER A 150 -8.76 5.30 15.34
CA SER A 150 -9.43 4.09 15.83
C SER A 150 -9.38 4.04 17.37
N PRO A 151 -10.24 3.27 18.02
CA PRO A 151 -10.22 3.14 19.49
C PRO A 151 -8.82 2.82 20.02
N ARG A 152 -8.11 1.91 19.37
CA ARG A 152 -6.74 1.53 19.70
C ARG A 152 -5.76 2.71 19.56
N GLN A 153 -5.79 3.41 18.44
CA GLN A 153 -4.92 4.57 18.20
C GLN A 153 -5.25 5.72 19.15
N SER A 154 -6.54 5.93 19.48
CA SER A 154 -6.95 6.93 20.46
C SER A 154 -6.37 6.62 21.84
N GLU A 155 -6.31 5.35 22.24
CA GLU A 155 -5.70 4.93 23.49
C GLU A 155 -4.18 5.13 23.47
N GLU A 156 -3.51 4.73 22.41
CA GLU A 156 -2.07 4.97 22.20
C GLU A 156 -1.75 6.48 22.24
N TYR A 157 -2.57 7.31 21.59
CA TYR A 157 -2.44 8.77 21.62
C TYR A 157 -2.58 9.33 23.03
N LYS A 158 -3.58 8.88 23.82
CA LYS A 158 -3.75 9.28 25.21
C LYS A 158 -2.54 8.92 26.06
N ILE A 159 -1.98 7.71 25.88
CA ILE A 159 -0.77 7.27 26.58
C ILE A 159 0.40 8.20 26.24
N GLN A 160 0.62 8.52 24.95
CA GLN A 160 1.68 9.42 24.52
C GLN A 160 1.51 10.84 25.12
N MET A 161 0.28 11.34 25.17
CA MET A 161 0.01 12.67 25.71
C MET A 161 0.09 12.74 27.24
N SER A 162 -0.18 11.62 27.92
CA SER A 162 -0.09 11.56 29.40
C SER A 162 1.36 11.57 29.92
N LEU A 163 2.35 11.39 29.02
CA LEU A 163 3.79 11.27 29.34
C LEU A 163 4.09 10.20 30.39
N SER A 164 3.13 9.31 30.65
CA SER A 164 3.29 8.18 31.57
C SER A 164 2.95 6.88 30.81
N TYR A 165 3.84 5.92 30.92
CA TYR A 165 3.69 4.61 30.29
C TYR A 165 3.78 3.53 31.34
N GLN A 166 2.74 2.70 31.46
CA GLN A 166 2.76 1.48 32.26
C GLN A 166 2.85 0.28 31.31
N GLY A 167 3.94 -0.42 31.34
CA GLY A 167 4.22 -1.54 30.45
C GLY A 167 5.08 -2.60 31.09
N ILE A 168 5.47 -3.60 30.31
CA ILE A 168 6.29 -4.74 30.77
C ILE A 168 7.77 -4.38 31.02
N GLY A 169 8.14 -3.10 30.95
CA GLY A 169 9.54 -2.66 31.10
C GLY A 169 10.46 -3.15 29.98
N ALA A 170 9.93 -3.37 28.77
CA ALA A 170 10.73 -3.79 27.64
C ALA A 170 10.24 -3.15 26.33
N SER A 171 11.17 -2.78 25.47
CA SER A 171 10.85 -2.43 24.08
C SER A 171 10.90 -3.66 23.19
N LEU A 172 9.87 -3.82 22.37
CA LEU A 172 9.69 -4.98 21.50
C LEU A 172 9.84 -4.56 20.03
N LYS A 173 10.39 -5.47 19.22
CA LYS A 173 10.44 -5.33 17.75
C LYS A 173 9.81 -6.55 17.11
N LEU A 174 9.01 -6.31 16.09
CA LEU A 174 8.55 -7.39 15.22
C LEU A 174 9.68 -7.74 14.23
N ASP A 175 10.13 -8.99 14.27
CA ASP A 175 11.11 -9.54 13.34
C ASP A 175 10.47 -10.69 12.56
N ASP A 176 10.06 -10.41 11.33
CA ASP A 176 9.19 -11.23 10.48
C ASP A 176 7.85 -11.57 11.19
N GLU A 177 7.72 -12.74 11.79
CA GLU A 177 6.50 -13.20 12.50
C GLU A 177 6.72 -13.37 14.02
N LEU A 178 7.93 -13.06 14.50
CA LEU A 178 8.32 -13.20 15.89
C LEU A 178 8.48 -11.83 16.55
N VAL A 179 8.17 -11.79 17.83
CA VAL A 179 8.41 -10.60 18.66
C VAL A 179 9.73 -10.78 19.39
N ALA A 180 10.70 -9.90 19.09
CA ALA A 180 11.99 -9.87 19.77
C ALA A 180 12.05 -8.72 20.79
N VAL A 181 12.64 -8.98 21.96
CA VAL A 181 12.94 -7.94 22.95
C VAL A 181 14.18 -7.18 22.48
N LEU A 182 14.04 -5.86 22.26
CA LEU A 182 15.15 -4.98 21.87
C LEU A 182 15.94 -4.50 23.06
N ASN A 183 15.23 -3.94 24.04
CA ASN A 183 15.85 -3.40 25.26
C ASN A 183 14.93 -3.63 26.44
N ILE A 184 15.53 -3.76 27.62
CA ILE A 184 14.83 -3.74 28.92
C ILE A 184 14.91 -2.28 29.41
N ILE A 185 13.76 -1.74 29.80
CA ILE A 185 13.63 -0.40 30.37
C ILE A 185 13.59 -0.56 31.89
N PRO A 186 14.58 -0.02 32.62
CA PRO A 186 14.64 -0.15 34.06
C PRO A 186 13.51 0.58 34.79
#